data_62a82d10b20cf31d349fab59926eef50
#
_entry.id   62a82d10b20cf31d349fab59926eef50
#
_cell.length_a   1.000
_cell.length_b   1.000
_cell.length_c   1.000
_cell.angle_alpha   90.00
_cell.angle_beta   90.00
_cell.angle_gamma   90.00
#
_symmetry.space_group_name_H-M   'P 1'
#
loop_
_entity.id
_entity.type
_entity.pdbx_description
1 polymer ?
#
loop_
_entity_poly.entity_id
_entity_poly.type
_entity_poly.pdbx_seq_one_letter_code
_entity_poly.pdbx_strand_id
1 'polypeptide(L)'
;MIKFLHTRIRVRDMDKTVRFYETLGYQLKERKDSPQGNQLAFLELPGNEVFLELCYSDDYTTACPEDLMHTALGVEDIIEYCDRVEKAGIEIWPSGWREKFSSGGRKMAFVTDPDGYEVEILER
;
A
#
# COMPACT_ATOMS: atom_id res chain seq x y z
N MET A 1 -24.13 -15.54 1.98
CA MET A 1 -23.28 -14.63 1.19
C MET A 1 -21.84 -14.70 1.70
N ILE A 2 -20.89 -14.80 0.78
CA ILE A 2 -19.46 -14.80 1.13
C ILE A 2 -18.93 -13.37 0.98
N LYS A 3 -18.17 -12.90 1.97
CA LYS A 3 -17.52 -11.60 1.92
C LYS A 3 -16.02 -11.74 1.91
N PHE A 4 -15.34 -10.93 1.11
CA PHE A 4 -13.88 -10.80 1.15
C PHE A 4 -13.53 -9.86 2.30
N LEU A 5 -12.75 -10.34 3.28
CA LEU A 5 -12.49 -9.58 4.51
C LEU A 5 -11.17 -8.83 4.51
N HIS A 6 -10.08 -9.51 4.16
CA HIS A 6 -8.76 -8.88 4.17
C HIS A 6 -7.76 -9.65 3.31
N THR A 7 -6.69 -8.94 2.97
CA THR A 7 -5.45 -9.52 2.45
C THR A 7 -4.38 -9.30 3.52
N ARG A 8 -3.63 -10.34 3.87
CA ARG A 8 -2.51 -10.22 4.79
C ARG A 8 -1.20 -10.08 4.04
N ILE A 9 -0.35 -9.15 4.49
CA ILE A 9 1.06 -9.08 4.11
C ILE A 9 1.94 -9.16 5.36
N ARG A 10 3.13 -9.74 5.20
CA ARG A 10 4.11 -9.83 6.28
C ARG A 10 5.01 -8.63 6.23
N VAL A 11 5.29 -8.05 7.40
CA VAL A 11 6.09 -6.81 7.50
C VAL A 11 7.23 -7.00 8.48
N ARG A 12 8.35 -6.31 8.22
CA ARG A 12 9.54 -6.36 9.07
C ARG A 12 9.60 -5.22 10.08
N ASP A 13 8.83 -4.16 9.85
CA ASP A 13 8.75 -2.98 10.72
C ASP A 13 7.32 -2.45 10.68
N MET A 14 6.54 -2.78 11.69
CA MET A 14 5.12 -2.43 11.73
C MET A 14 4.88 -0.93 11.63
N ASP A 15 5.59 -0.13 12.43
CA ASP A 15 5.35 1.31 12.48
C ASP A 15 5.69 1.99 11.15
N LYS A 16 6.79 1.58 10.53
CA LYS A 16 7.21 2.11 9.23
C LYS A 16 6.20 1.79 8.14
N THR A 17 5.68 0.57 8.12
CA THR A 17 4.70 0.13 7.12
C THR A 17 3.33 0.78 7.34
N VAL A 18 2.91 0.94 8.60
CA VAL A 18 1.67 1.68 8.90
C VAL A 18 1.77 3.11 8.36
N ARG A 19 2.88 3.81 8.62
CA ARG A 19 3.06 5.18 8.12
C ARG A 19 3.04 5.25 6.59
N PHE A 20 3.67 4.27 5.93
CA PHE A 20 3.65 4.20 4.47
C PHE A 20 2.22 4.14 3.93
N TYR A 21 1.42 3.21 4.43
CA TYR A 21 0.04 3.04 3.95
C TYR A 21 -0.87 4.19 4.37
N GLU A 22 -0.65 4.80 5.54
CA GLU A 22 -1.37 6.02 5.91
C GLU A 22 -1.11 7.16 4.93
N THR A 23 0.12 7.30 4.44
CA THR A 23 0.46 8.29 3.40
C THR A 23 -0.31 8.04 2.10
N LEU A 24 -0.58 6.77 1.76
CA LEU A 24 -1.38 6.43 0.59
C LEU A 24 -2.88 6.71 0.77
N GLY A 25 -3.36 6.89 1.99
CA GLY A 25 -4.76 7.16 2.27
C GLY A 25 -5.45 6.13 3.16
N TYR A 26 -4.74 5.09 3.59
CA TYR A 26 -5.30 4.12 4.53
C TYR A 26 -5.46 4.72 5.92
N GLN A 27 -6.40 4.18 6.68
CA GLN A 27 -6.60 4.50 8.09
C GLN A 27 -6.35 3.26 8.92
N LEU A 28 -5.56 3.41 9.98
CA LEU A 28 -5.34 2.33 10.96
C LEU A 28 -6.59 2.20 11.82
N LYS A 29 -7.24 1.04 11.78
CA LYS A 29 -8.46 0.77 12.53
C LYS A 29 -8.18 0.03 13.84
N GLU A 30 -7.21 -0.88 13.86
CA GLU A 30 -6.92 -1.69 15.02
C GLU A 30 -5.50 -2.23 14.97
N ARG A 31 -4.86 -2.29 16.13
CA ARG A 31 -3.62 -3.07 16.33
C ARG A 31 -3.87 -4.03 17.49
N LYS A 32 -3.46 -5.27 17.34
CA LYS A 32 -3.61 -6.28 18.38
C LYS A 32 -2.59 -7.40 18.25
N ASP A 33 -2.43 -8.18 19.32
CA ASP A 33 -1.65 -9.41 19.25
C ASP A 33 -2.56 -10.55 18.81
N SER A 34 -2.03 -11.44 17.97
CA SER A 34 -2.76 -12.64 17.57
C SER A 34 -2.57 -13.75 18.63
N PRO A 35 -3.47 -14.76 18.66
CA PRO A 35 -3.28 -15.92 19.52
C PRO A 35 -1.98 -16.68 19.27
N GLN A 36 -1.40 -16.55 18.06
CA GLN A 36 -0.15 -17.18 17.68
C GLN A 36 1.08 -16.36 18.06
N GLY A 37 0.92 -15.21 18.74
CA GLY A 37 2.02 -14.36 19.18
C GLY A 37 2.51 -13.34 18.17
N ASN A 38 1.83 -13.18 17.04
CA ASN A 38 2.14 -12.15 16.05
C ASN A 38 1.51 -10.81 16.42
N GLN A 39 2.08 -9.71 15.95
CA GLN A 39 1.44 -8.41 16.02
C GLN A 39 0.67 -8.17 14.72
N LEU A 40 -0.56 -7.69 14.84
CA LEU A 40 -1.42 -7.43 13.70
C LEU A 40 -1.83 -5.95 13.67
N ALA A 41 -1.95 -5.40 12.46
CA ALA A 41 -2.56 -4.09 12.24
C ALA A 41 -3.54 -4.20 11.08
N PHE A 42 -4.73 -3.61 11.26
CA PHE A 42 -5.78 -3.60 10.24
C PHE A 42 -5.93 -2.19 9.70
N LEU A 43 -5.69 -2.04 8.41
CA LEU A 43 -5.78 -0.76 7.70
C LEU A 43 -6.93 -0.82 6.70
N GLU A 44 -7.70 0.26 6.59
CA GLU A 44 -8.76 0.35 5.60
C GLU A 44 -8.69 1.66 4.82
N LEU A 45 -9.19 1.62 3.60
CA LEU A 45 -9.44 2.84 2.82
C LEU A 45 -10.87 3.28 3.10
N PRO A 46 -11.11 4.59 3.39
CA PRO A 46 -12.47 5.07 3.60
C PRO A 46 -13.41 4.68 2.47
N GLY A 47 -14.57 4.15 2.82
CA GLY A 47 -15.58 3.70 1.87
C GLY A 47 -15.38 2.29 1.33
N ASN A 48 -14.32 1.60 1.73
CA ASN A 48 -14.07 0.21 1.36
C ASN A 48 -14.30 -0.70 2.56
N GLU A 49 -14.81 -1.91 2.33
CA GLU A 49 -15.11 -2.88 3.38
C GLU A 49 -14.03 -3.96 3.53
N VAL A 50 -12.92 -3.82 2.83
CA VAL A 50 -11.82 -4.79 2.84
C VAL A 50 -10.61 -4.19 3.56
N PHE A 51 -10.02 -4.97 4.45
CA PHE A 51 -8.82 -4.55 5.17
C PHE A 51 -7.54 -5.02 4.50
N LEU A 52 -6.50 -4.22 4.65
CA LEU A 52 -5.13 -4.68 4.51
C LEU A 52 -4.64 -5.04 5.91
N GLU A 53 -4.33 -6.32 6.13
CA GLU A 53 -3.83 -6.80 7.41
C GLU A 53 -2.31 -6.90 7.36
N LEU A 54 -1.65 -6.15 8.23
CA LEU A 54 -0.21 -6.24 8.40
C LEU A 54 0.09 -7.22 9.53
N CYS A 55 1.04 -8.13 9.30
CA CYS A 55 1.43 -9.13 10.28
C CYS A 55 2.93 -9.07 10.53
N TYR A 56 3.31 -8.82 11.78
CA TYR A 56 4.70 -8.77 12.22
C TYR A 56 5.01 -9.90 13.18
N SER A 57 6.18 -10.52 13.03
CA SER A 57 6.77 -11.41 14.02
C SER A 57 8.29 -11.26 13.96
N ASP A 58 8.97 -11.46 15.11
CA ASP A 58 10.41 -11.23 15.24
C ASP A 58 11.25 -12.10 14.30
N ASP A 59 10.74 -13.28 13.96
CA ASP A 59 11.44 -14.28 13.17
C ASP A 59 11.28 -14.10 11.65
N TYR A 60 10.47 -13.13 11.21
CA TYR A 60 10.23 -12.90 9.79
C TYR A 60 11.10 -11.75 9.28
N THR A 61 12.02 -12.08 8.37
CA THR A 61 12.99 -11.14 7.81
C THR A 61 12.97 -11.05 6.28
N THR A 62 12.14 -11.85 5.64
CA THR A 62 12.12 -11.94 4.17
C THR A 62 11.30 -10.81 3.55
N ALA A 63 11.89 -10.11 2.58
CA ALA A 63 11.14 -9.13 1.78
C ALA A 63 10.34 -9.85 0.69
N CYS A 64 9.32 -9.18 0.17
CA CYS A 64 8.56 -9.67 -0.97
C CYS A 64 9.44 -9.66 -2.22
N PRO A 65 9.59 -10.79 -2.93
CA PRO A 65 10.30 -10.79 -4.21
C PRO A 65 9.64 -9.86 -5.21
N GLU A 66 10.44 -9.27 -6.09
CA GLU A 66 9.95 -8.40 -7.14
C GLU A 66 8.86 -9.12 -7.96
N ASP A 67 7.80 -8.40 -8.24
CA ASP A 67 6.68 -8.86 -9.07
C ASP A 67 5.97 -10.13 -8.57
N LEU A 68 6.12 -10.46 -7.29
CA LEU A 68 5.41 -11.62 -6.72
C LEU A 68 3.90 -11.34 -6.58
N MET A 69 3.57 -10.19 -6.05
CA MET A 69 2.19 -9.74 -5.89
C MET A 69 2.13 -8.23 -5.76
N HIS A 70 0.99 -7.66 -6.09
CA HIS A 70 0.72 -6.26 -5.80
C HIS A 70 -0.77 -6.05 -5.50
N THR A 71 -1.07 -4.94 -4.82
CA THR A 71 -2.43 -4.44 -4.69
C THR A 71 -2.61 -3.29 -5.65
N ALA A 72 -3.85 -2.89 -5.93
CA ALA A 72 -4.13 -1.78 -6.81
C ALA A 72 -5.16 -0.83 -6.18
N LEU A 73 -4.91 0.47 -6.31
CA LEU A 73 -5.79 1.52 -5.82
C LEU A 73 -6.32 2.33 -7.00
N GLY A 74 -7.61 2.65 -6.98
CA GLY A 74 -8.21 3.58 -7.92
C GLY A 74 -8.27 4.98 -7.33
N VAL A 75 -7.79 5.98 -8.05
CA VAL A 75 -7.82 7.39 -7.65
C VAL A 75 -8.48 8.21 -8.73
N GLU A 76 -9.12 9.32 -8.36
CA GLU A 76 -9.82 10.16 -9.33
C GLU A 76 -8.88 10.98 -10.16
N ASP A 77 -7.81 11.54 -9.57
CA ASP A 77 -6.80 12.36 -10.24
C ASP A 77 -5.41 11.82 -9.89
N ILE A 78 -4.84 11.07 -10.81
CA ILE A 78 -3.56 10.40 -10.56
C ILE A 78 -2.39 11.39 -10.45
N ILE A 79 -2.45 12.51 -11.16
CA ILE A 79 -1.39 13.52 -11.11
C ILE A 79 -1.37 14.18 -9.73
N GLU A 80 -2.52 14.60 -9.23
CA GLU A 80 -2.65 15.18 -7.89
C GLU A 80 -2.24 14.18 -6.81
N TYR A 81 -2.72 12.94 -6.92
CA TYR A 81 -2.40 11.89 -5.96
C TYR A 81 -0.90 11.59 -5.91
N CYS A 82 -0.28 11.36 -7.06
CA CYS A 82 1.15 11.06 -7.14
C CYS A 82 2.01 12.25 -6.69
N ASP A 83 1.60 13.47 -6.98
CA ASP A 83 2.30 14.67 -6.53
C ASP A 83 2.31 14.76 -5.00
N ARG A 84 1.18 14.52 -4.36
CA ARG A 84 1.05 14.52 -2.91
C ARG A 84 1.89 13.41 -2.26
N VAL A 85 1.85 12.21 -2.81
CA VAL A 85 2.58 11.05 -2.30
C VAL A 85 4.10 11.26 -2.45
N GLU A 86 4.54 11.78 -3.60
CA GLU A 86 5.95 12.06 -3.83
C GLU A 86 6.47 13.14 -2.88
N LYS A 87 5.70 14.20 -2.64
CA LYS A 87 6.05 15.25 -1.68
C LYS A 87 6.16 14.72 -0.25
N ALA A 88 5.46 13.65 0.07
CA ALA A 88 5.54 12.98 1.37
C ALA A 88 6.74 12.03 1.48
N GLY A 89 7.57 11.92 0.42
CA GLY A 89 8.82 11.17 0.45
C GLY A 89 8.75 9.77 -0.16
N ILE A 90 7.66 9.41 -0.84
CA ILE A 90 7.52 8.10 -1.50
C ILE A 90 7.85 8.26 -2.98
N GLU A 91 8.78 7.45 -3.47
CA GLU A 91 9.15 7.44 -4.88
C GLU A 91 8.01 6.89 -5.74
N ILE A 92 7.74 7.56 -6.87
CA ILE A 92 6.73 7.15 -7.84
C ILE A 92 7.42 6.56 -9.08
N TRP A 93 6.99 5.36 -9.47
CA TRP A 93 7.34 4.79 -10.76
C TRP A 93 6.16 4.98 -11.74
N PRO A 94 6.37 5.27 -13.03
CA PRO A 94 7.66 5.39 -13.70
C PRO A 94 8.33 6.74 -13.48
N SER A 95 9.65 6.77 -13.62
CA SER A 95 10.40 8.02 -13.68
C SER A 95 9.83 8.90 -14.79
N GLY A 96 9.69 10.21 -14.54
CA GLY A 96 9.07 11.12 -15.50
C GLY A 96 7.56 10.99 -15.61
N TRP A 97 6.91 10.41 -14.60
CA TRP A 97 5.47 10.15 -14.62
C TRP A 97 4.64 11.41 -14.88
N ARG A 98 5.07 12.55 -14.34
CA ARG A 98 4.33 13.81 -14.46
C ARG A 98 4.15 14.23 -15.92
N GLU A 99 5.24 14.21 -16.68
CA GLU A 99 5.21 14.53 -18.12
C GLU A 99 4.43 13.47 -18.90
N LYS A 100 4.65 12.22 -18.58
CA LYS A 100 3.97 11.10 -19.25
C LYS A 100 2.46 11.20 -19.10
N PHE A 101 1.96 11.48 -17.92
CA PHE A 101 0.52 11.56 -17.66
C PHE A 101 -0.07 12.83 -18.28
N SER A 102 0.66 13.95 -18.23
CA SER A 102 0.21 15.23 -18.78
C SER A 102 0.17 15.23 -20.31
N SER A 103 1.00 14.42 -20.96
CA SER A 103 1.06 14.33 -22.43
C SER A 103 0.17 13.23 -23.02
N GLY A 104 -0.72 12.64 -22.21
CA GLY A 104 -1.65 11.60 -22.67
C GLY A 104 -1.11 10.18 -22.62
N GLY A 105 0.03 9.95 -21.97
CA GLY A 105 0.53 8.61 -21.72
C GLY A 105 -0.37 7.84 -20.76
N ARG A 106 -0.21 6.51 -20.73
CA ARG A 106 -1.01 5.63 -19.86
C ARG A 106 -0.87 6.05 -18.38
N LYS A 107 -2.01 6.27 -17.75
CA LYS A 107 -2.08 6.73 -16.36
C LYS A 107 -2.07 5.54 -15.39
N MET A 108 -0.88 5.02 -15.14
CA MET A 108 -0.64 3.92 -14.25
C MET A 108 0.69 4.16 -13.53
N ALA A 109 0.67 4.13 -12.22
CA ALA A 109 1.86 4.35 -11.40
C ALA A 109 2.03 3.21 -10.40
N PHE A 110 3.22 3.08 -9.85
CA PHE A 110 3.52 2.14 -8.77
C PHE A 110 4.31 2.83 -7.68
N VAL A 111 4.05 2.40 -6.44
CA VAL A 111 4.90 2.67 -5.29
C VAL A 111 5.29 1.35 -4.66
N THR A 112 6.43 1.31 -3.98
CA THR A 112 6.93 0.10 -3.34
C THR A 112 6.97 0.31 -1.83
N ASP A 113 6.34 -0.58 -1.07
CA ASP A 113 6.30 -0.47 0.37
C ASP A 113 7.64 -0.90 1.01
N PRO A 114 7.83 -0.70 2.34
CA PRO A 114 9.10 -1.02 2.99
C PRO A 114 9.55 -2.48 2.88
N ASP A 115 8.64 -3.40 2.61
CA ASP A 115 8.92 -4.83 2.49
C ASP A 115 8.99 -5.33 1.04
N GLY A 116 8.87 -4.41 0.07
CA GLY A 116 8.96 -4.75 -1.34
C GLY A 116 7.63 -5.05 -2.01
N TYR A 117 6.50 -4.95 -1.31
CA TYR A 117 5.19 -5.09 -1.95
C TYR A 117 4.89 -3.85 -2.78
N GLU A 118 4.50 -4.07 -4.02
CA GLU A 118 4.11 -2.98 -4.90
C GLU A 118 2.65 -2.62 -4.74
N VAL A 119 2.35 -1.34 -4.91
CA VAL A 119 0.98 -0.83 -4.96
C VAL A 119 0.81 -0.12 -6.28
N GLU A 120 -0.08 -0.63 -7.11
CA GLU A 120 -0.43 -0.03 -8.40
C GLU A 120 -1.45 1.09 -8.17
N ILE A 121 -1.24 2.23 -8.83
CA ILE A 121 -2.15 3.37 -8.77
C ILE A 121 -2.76 3.57 -10.16
N LEU A 122 -4.07 3.52 -10.22
CA LEU A 122 -4.82 3.66 -11.47
C LEU A 122 -5.82 4.80 -11.36
N GLU A 123 -5.98 5.58 -12.43
CA GLU A 123 -7.03 6.59 -12.47
C GLU A 123 -8.38 5.95 -12.78
N ARG A 124 -9.36 6.19 -11.91
CA ARG A 124 -10.72 5.65 -12.02
C ARG A 124 -11.78 6.70 -11.69
#